data_ffa19b821680249a12b921007d6860e2
#
_entry.id   ffa19b821680249a12b921007d6860e2
#
_cell.length_a   1.000
_cell.length_b   1.000
_cell.length_c   1.000
_cell.angle_alpha   90.00
_cell.angle_beta   90.00
_cell.angle_gamma   90.00
#
_symmetry.space_group_name_H-M   'P 1'
#
loop_
_entity.id
_entity.type
_entity.pdbx_description
1 polymer ?
#
loop_
_entity_poly.entity_id
_entity_poly.type
_entity_poly.pdbx_seq_one_letter_code
_entity_poly.pdbx_strand_id
1 'polypeptide(L)'
;MTAAVEVEAPQIIDGLSAEAYHADRASISSSGLRALLNPGCPAQFKYDRDHPQPHKKEFDLGHAAHLLVLGEGPELEVIDFPDWRKKDAQIQRDEAYLADKIPLLTKDHDMVQAMAEAIRRHPIAGPLFTPGQGLAEQSIYWTDPATGVRCRVRPDWLRGPIVVDYKTIKDAAPDTVSRAIKDRSYHQQDAFYIDGVEAAGLAPDGARFVFVFQSKIAPYLITVRELTDQDRDIGRARNDRALRIYAECESTGIWPDWTGPVTEIPQIGMPSWDTLRQAEEYLT
;
A
#
# COMPACT_ATOMS: atom_id res chain seq x y z
N MET A 1 -19.03 32.84 -2.75
CA MET A 1 -17.57 33.08 -2.75
C MET A 1 -16.93 31.91 -2.04
N THR A 2 -16.34 30.98 -2.78
CA THR A 2 -15.56 29.87 -2.24
C THR A 2 -14.27 30.47 -1.65
N ALA A 3 -14.05 30.32 -0.36
CA ALA A 3 -12.78 30.71 0.25
C ALA A 3 -11.65 29.95 -0.49
N ALA A 4 -10.59 30.65 -0.87
CA ALA A 4 -9.44 30.00 -1.46
C ALA A 4 -8.87 29.01 -0.42
N VAL A 5 -8.71 27.75 -0.80
CA VAL A 5 -8.05 26.74 0.03
C VAL A 5 -6.59 27.18 0.19
N GLU A 6 -6.15 27.35 1.43
CA GLU A 6 -4.75 27.66 1.71
C GLU A 6 -3.94 26.37 1.48
N VAL A 7 -3.21 26.35 0.38
CA VAL A 7 -2.39 25.17 -0.01
C VAL A 7 -1.02 25.34 0.64
N GLU A 8 -0.75 24.54 1.68
CA GLU A 8 0.59 24.44 2.25
C GLU A 8 1.60 23.91 1.21
N ALA A 9 2.83 24.42 1.25
CA ALA A 9 3.89 23.91 0.39
C ALA A 9 4.13 22.41 0.66
N PRO A 10 4.39 21.60 -0.38
CA PRO A 10 4.74 20.21 -0.19
C PRO A 10 5.96 20.03 0.69
N GLN A 11 5.98 18.95 1.47
CA GLN A 11 7.07 18.64 2.41
C GLN A 11 7.65 17.26 2.07
N ILE A 12 8.97 17.19 2.02
CA ILE A 12 9.71 15.94 1.91
C ILE A 12 10.43 15.74 3.23
N ILE A 13 10.14 14.64 3.93
CA ILE A 13 10.73 14.33 5.24
C ILE A 13 11.57 13.07 5.08
N ASP A 14 12.88 13.25 5.15
CA ASP A 14 13.84 12.17 5.17
C ASP A 14 13.94 11.54 6.56
N GLY A 15 14.14 10.23 6.65
CA GLY A 15 14.33 9.52 7.91
C GLY A 15 13.13 9.53 8.89
N LEU A 16 11.92 9.89 8.43
CA LEU A 16 10.73 9.76 9.27
C LEU A 16 10.49 8.28 9.58
N SER A 17 10.36 7.92 10.86
CA SER A 17 10.10 6.52 11.22
C SER A 17 8.78 6.00 10.64
N ALA A 18 8.69 4.70 10.38
CA ALA A 18 7.46 4.06 9.91
C ALA A 18 6.32 4.26 10.94
N GLU A 19 6.63 4.19 12.23
CA GLU A 19 5.68 4.44 13.30
C GLU A 19 5.10 5.85 13.22
N ALA A 20 5.94 6.88 13.15
CA ALA A 20 5.51 8.27 13.04
C ALA A 20 4.69 8.53 11.76
N TYR A 21 5.12 7.95 10.62
CA TYR A 21 4.36 8.04 9.37
C TYR A 21 2.97 7.42 9.47
N HIS A 22 2.85 6.23 10.07
CA HIS A 22 1.56 5.55 10.22
C HIS A 22 0.69 6.12 11.33
N ALA A 23 1.27 6.73 12.36
CA ALA A 23 0.56 7.39 13.44
C ALA A 23 -0.08 8.73 13.03
N ASP A 24 0.34 9.33 11.92
CA ASP A 24 -0.22 10.60 11.46
C ASP A 24 -1.71 10.48 11.15
N ARG A 25 -2.51 11.32 11.81
CA ARG A 25 -3.97 11.42 11.64
C ARG A 25 -4.40 12.68 10.90
N ALA A 26 -3.46 13.61 10.70
CA ALA A 26 -3.73 14.88 10.03
C ALA A 26 -3.69 14.77 8.51
N SER A 27 -3.16 13.68 7.97
CA SER A 27 -3.11 13.45 6.54
C SER A 27 -3.67 12.08 6.16
N ILE A 28 -4.07 11.91 4.89
CA ILE A 28 -4.57 10.65 4.36
C ILE A 28 -3.56 10.01 3.42
N SER A 29 -3.45 8.69 3.50
CA SER A 29 -2.59 7.87 2.64
C SER A 29 -3.40 7.19 1.53
N SER A 30 -2.71 6.62 0.55
CA SER A 30 -3.34 5.80 -0.52
C SER A 30 -4.19 4.65 0.04
N SER A 31 -3.73 3.97 1.10
CA SER A 31 -4.52 2.90 1.75
C SER A 31 -5.78 3.46 2.42
N GLY A 32 -5.70 4.64 3.02
CA GLY A 32 -6.86 5.35 3.58
C GLY A 32 -7.90 5.69 2.52
N LEU A 33 -7.48 6.26 1.38
CA LEU A 33 -8.39 6.56 0.27
C LEU A 33 -9.11 5.32 -0.26
N ARG A 34 -8.38 4.21 -0.40
CA ARG A 34 -8.98 2.93 -0.84
C ARG A 34 -10.02 2.41 0.13
N ALA A 35 -9.79 2.58 1.44
CA ALA A 35 -10.70 2.11 2.48
C ALA A 35 -12.03 2.90 2.54
N LEU A 36 -12.07 4.12 2.00
CA LEU A 36 -13.30 4.94 1.91
C LEU A 36 -14.27 4.48 0.82
N LEU A 37 -13.79 3.72 -0.16
CA LEU A 37 -14.58 3.29 -1.31
C LEU A 37 -14.93 1.81 -1.22
N ASN A 38 -16.04 1.41 -1.87
CA ASN A 38 -16.44 0.01 -1.97
C ASN A 38 -15.25 -0.90 -2.40
N PRO A 39 -14.99 -2.02 -1.65
CA PRO A 39 -15.83 -2.66 -0.61
C PRO A 39 -15.77 -2.01 0.79
N GLY A 40 -14.92 -1.02 1.04
CA GLY A 40 -14.89 -0.26 2.28
C GLY A 40 -16.02 0.77 2.36
N CYS A 41 -16.03 1.55 3.46
CA CYS A 41 -16.91 2.70 3.62
C CYS A 41 -16.33 3.69 4.63
N PRO A 42 -16.78 4.96 4.65
CA PRO A 42 -16.31 5.97 5.58
C PRO A 42 -16.41 5.56 7.06
N ALA A 43 -17.51 4.94 7.49
CA ALA A 43 -17.69 4.52 8.88
C ALA A 43 -16.64 3.49 9.31
N GLN A 44 -16.35 2.48 8.48
CA GLN A 44 -15.32 1.48 8.78
C GLN A 44 -13.93 2.11 8.78
N PHE A 45 -13.62 2.97 7.79
CA PHE A 45 -12.35 3.71 7.77
C PHE A 45 -12.14 4.52 9.06
N LYS A 46 -13.18 5.26 9.50
CA LYS A 46 -13.11 6.07 10.73
C LYS A 46 -12.86 5.20 11.96
N TYR A 47 -13.58 4.08 12.06
CA TYR A 47 -13.39 3.12 13.15
C TYR A 47 -11.95 2.57 13.18
N ASP A 48 -11.44 2.08 12.04
CA ASP A 48 -10.10 1.50 11.96
C ASP A 48 -9.01 2.53 12.23
N ARG A 49 -9.21 3.79 11.79
CA ARG A 49 -8.32 4.91 12.09
C ARG A 49 -8.24 5.19 13.59
N ASP A 50 -9.37 5.13 14.28
CA ASP A 50 -9.44 5.46 15.70
C ASP A 50 -9.04 4.27 16.60
N HIS A 51 -9.07 3.04 16.06
CA HIS A 51 -8.74 1.80 16.73
C HIS A 51 -7.65 1.03 15.96
N PRO A 52 -6.41 1.54 15.94
CA PRO A 52 -5.33 0.92 15.17
C PRO A 52 -5.08 -0.51 15.66
N GLN A 53 -5.01 -1.43 14.70
CA GLN A 53 -4.72 -2.82 14.99
C GLN A 53 -3.23 -2.99 15.34
N PRO A 54 -2.89 -3.88 16.28
CA PRO A 54 -1.51 -4.19 16.58
C PRO A 54 -0.80 -4.78 15.35
N HIS A 55 0.52 -4.65 15.32
CA HIS A 55 1.36 -5.21 14.28
C HIS A 55 1.08 -6.70 14.06
N LYS A 56 0.86 -7.10 12.81
CA LYS A 56 0.64 -8.51 12.45
C LYS A 56 1.98 -9.15 12.09
N LYS A 57 2.39 -10.14 12.87
CA LYS A 57 3.63 -10.94 12.68
C LYS A 57 3.77 -11.58 11.27
N GLU A 58 2.65 -11.75 10.55
CA GLU A 58 2.61 -12.27 9.18
C GLU A 58 3.30 -11.37 8.16
N PHE A 59 3.55 -10.10 8.52
CA PHE A 59 4.24 -9.13 7.67
C PHE A 59 5.76 -9.16 7.81
N ASP A 60 6.32 -9.83 8.82
CA ASP A 60 7.77 -9.82 9.10
C ASP A 60 8.59 -10.28 7.90
N LEU A 61 8.14 -11.33 7.20
CA LEU A 61 8.82 -11.80 5.99
C LEU A 61 8.80 -10.75 4.86
N GLY A 62 7.69 -10.03 4.72
CA GLY A 62 7.58 -8.93 3.76
C GLY A 62 8.53 -7.78 4.12
N HIS A 63 8.53 -7.37 5.36
CA HIS A 63 9.41 -6.31 5.86
C HIS A 63 10.89 -6.69 5.74
N ALA A 64 11.25 -7.94 6.06
CA ALA A 64 12.61 -8.43 5.89
C ALA A 64 13.05 -8.43 4.41
N ALA A 65 12.16 -8.84 3.49
CA ALA A 65 12.45 -8.78 2.07
C ALA A 65 12.62 -7.31 1.59
N HIS A 66 11.78 -6.38 2.06
CA HIS A 66 11.93 -4.95 1.80
C HIS A 66 13.29 -4.45 2.30
N LEU A 67 13.66 -4.71 3.55
CA LEU A 67 14.95 -4.31 4.11
C LEU A 67 16.12 -4.80 3.24
N LEU A 68 16.13 -6.07 2.84
CA LEU A 68 17.25 -6.64 2.07
C LEU A 68 17.31 -6.14 0.62
N VAL A 69 16.19 -5.67 0.06
CA VAL A 69 16.12 -5.11 -1.29
C VAL A 69 16.41 -3.60 -1.28
N LEU A 70 15.84 -2.87 -0.33
CA LEU A 70 15.91 -1.40 -0.27
C LEU A 70 17.12 -0.91 0.55
N GLY A 71 17.62 -1.74 1.48
CA GLY A 71 18.73 -1.40 2.38
C GLY A 71 18.33 -0.56 3.58
N GLU A 72 17.02 -0.31 3.78
CA GLU A 72 16.49 0.46 4.91
C GLU A 72 15.35 -0.28 5.62
N GLY A 73 15.31 -0.16 6.92
CA GLY A 73 14.32 -0.79 7.80
C GLY A 73 14.93 -1.27 9.12
N PRO A 74 14.12 -1.85 10.03
CA PRO A 74 14.59 -2.41 11.29
C PRO A 74 15.57 -3.56 11.07
N GLU A 75 16.56 -3.72 11.96
CA GLU A 75 17.51 -4.82 11.89
C GLU A 75 16.82 -6.20 11.96
N LEU A 76 17.41 -7.19 11.29
CA LEU A 76 16.97 -8.57 11.39
C LEU A 76 17.62 -9.26 12.60
N GLU A 77 16.83 -10.02 13.34
CA GLU A 77 17.31 -10.93 14.38
C GLU A 77 17.09 -12.37 13.91
N VAL A 78 18.18 -13.08 13.60
CA VAL A 78 18.11 -14.47 13.12
C VAL A 78 18.08 -15.42 14.30
N ILE A 79 17.03 -16.19 14.41
CA ILE A 79 16.76 -17.10 15.52
C ILE A 79 16.90 -18.55 15.03
N ASP A 80 17.87 -19.26 15.59
CA ASP A 80 18.21 -20.64 15.18
C ASP A 80 17.29 -21.67 15.82
N PHE A 81 16.06 -21.72 15.36
CA PHE A 81 15.06 -22.72 15.69
C PHE A 81 14.31 -23.18 14.43
N PRO A 82 13.83 -24.44 14.41
CA PRO A 82 13.10 -24.95 13.24
C PRO A 82 11.71 -24.30 13.09
N ASP A 83 11.12 -23.85 14.19
CA ASP A 83 9.81 -23.19 14.22
C ASP A 83 9.58 -22.43 15.55
N TRP A 84 8.47 -21.70 15.63
CA TRP A 84 8.08 -20.90 16.80
C TRP A 84 7.38 -21.67 17.92
N ARG A 85 7.34 -23.01 17.89
CA ARG A 85 6.62 -23.82 18.90
C ARG A 85 7.35 -23.94 20.23
N LYS A 86 8.68 -23.88 20.23
CA LYS A 86 9.48 -23.94 21.46
C LYS A 86 9.39 -22.62 22.23
N LYS A 87 9.29 -22.73 23.55
CA LYS A 87 9.21 -21.56 24.44
C LYS A 87 10.41 -20.62 24.30
N ASP A 88 11.62 -21.19 24.20
CA ASP A 88 12.86 -20.40 24.04
C ASP A 88 12.86 -19.60 22.72
N ALA A 89 12.35 -20.19 21.62
CA ALA A 89 12.19 -19.47 20.36
C ALA A 89 11.20 -18.31 20.49
N GLN A 90 10.11 -18.50 21.24
CA GLN A 90 9.12 -17.45 21.48
C GLN A 90 9.69 -16.32 22.34
N ILE A 91 10.51 -16.66 23.35
CA ILE A 91 11.18 -15.65 24.19
C ILE A 91 12.12 -14.80 23.33
N GLN A 92 13.02 -15.43 22.54
CA GLN A 92 13.95 -14.69 21.69
C GLN A 92 13.22 -13.82 20.65
N ARG A 93 12.13 -14.33 20.09
CA ARG A 93 11.26 -13.54 19.19
C ARG A 93 10.70 -12.30 19.89
N ASP A 94 10.16 -12.48 21.09
CA ASP A 94 9.51 -11.39 21.82
C ASP A 94 10.56 -10.37 22.31
N GLU A 95 11.77 -10.82 22.66
CA GLU A 95 12.93 -9.96 22.94
C GLU A 95 13.36 -9.16 21.71
N ALA A 96 13.39 -9.76 20.51
CA ALA A 96 13.69 -9.06 19.27
C ALA A 96 12.67 -7.96 18.97
N TYR A 97 11.37 -8.21 19.15
CA TYR A 97 10.34 -7.18 19.00
C TYR A 97 10.50 -6.04 20.03
N LEU A 98 10.87 -6.35 21.28
CA LEU A 98 11.13 -5.32 22.29
C LEU A 98 12.36 -4.45 21.95
N ALA A 99 13.29 -5.00 21.17
CA ALA A 99 14.47 -4.30 20.67
C ALA A 99 14.24 -3.63 19.31
N ASP A 100 12.97 -3.53 18.85
CA ASP A 100 12.58 -2.96 17.55
C ASP A 100 13.25 -3.65 16.35
N LYS A 101 13.48 -4.98 16.45
CA LYS A 101 14.03 -5.81 15.39
C LYS A 101 12.99 -6.73 14.78
N ILE A 102 13.24 -7.20 13.57
CA ILE A 102 12.41 -8.19 12.88
C ILE A 102 12.97 -9.59 13.16
N PRO A 103 12.30 -10.44 13.98
CA PRO A 103 12.73 -11.80 14.23
C PRO A 103 12.44 -12.71 13.05
N LEU A 104 13.44 -13.41 12.57
CA LEU A 104 13.31 -14.44 11.53
C LEU A 104 13.91 -15.77 12.00
N LEU A 105 13.26 -16.88 11.66
CA LEU A 105 13.90 -18.17 11.72
C LEU A 105 14.99 -18.26 10.64
N THR A 106 16.05 -19.05 10.87
CA THR A 106 17.15 -19.23 9.91
C THR A 106 16.63 -19.55 8.50
N LYS A 107 15.65 -20.46 8.37
CA LYS A 107 15.05 -20.83 7.07
C LYS A 107 14.37 -19.65 6.37
N ASP A 108 13.75 -18.76 7.13
CA ASP A 108 13.04 -17.60 6.60
C ASP A 108 14.05 -16.50 6.20
N HIS A 109 15.12 -16.34 6.98
CA HIS A 109 16.25 -15.49 6.63
C HIS A 109 16.93 -15.96 5.33
N ASP A 110 17.24 -17.25 5.19
CA ASP A 110 17.82 -17.80 3.96
C ASP A 110 16.92 -17.56 2.74
N MET A 111 15.62 -17.69 2.93
CA MET A 111 14.64 -17.42 1.88
C MET A 111 14.67 -15.95 1.46
N VAL A 112 14.64 -14.98 2.38
CA VAL A 112 14.66 -13.57 2.00
C VAL A 112 16.00 -13.14 1.40
N GLN A 113 17.11 -13.74 1.81
CA GLN A 113 18.42 -13.56 1.16
C GLN A 113 18.39 -14.03 -0.29
N ALA A 114 17.83 -15.23 -0.55
CA ALA A 114 17.69 -15.75 -1.91
C ALA A 114 16.73 -14.89 -2.77
N MET A 115 15.67 -14.34 -2.18
CA MET A 115 14.77 -13.38 -2.84
C MET A 115 15.52 -12.11 -3.23
N ALA A 116 16.28 -11.49 -2.32
CA ALA A 116 17.05 -10.28 -2.60
C ALA A 116 18.11 -10.54 -3.68
N GLU A 117 18.76 -11.71 -3.68
CA GLU A 117 19.70 -12.09 -4.72
C GLU A 117 19.02 -12.28 -6.09
N ALA A 118 17.80 -12.81 -6.12
CA ALA A 118 17.03 -12.90 -7.37
C ALA A 118 16.68 -11.49 -7.92
N ILE A 119 16.34 -10.53 -7.08
CA ILE A 119 16.15 -9.11 -7.48
C ILE A 119 17.43 -8.55 -8.08
N ARG A 120 18.57 -8.69 -7.39
CA ARG A 120 19.86 -8.16 -7.88
C ARG A 120 20.25 -8.70 -9.26
N ARG A 121 19.95 -9.97 -9.53
CA ARG A 121 20.25 -10.62 -10.84
C ARG A 121 19.22 -10.35 -11.92
N HIS A 122 18.03 -9.85 -11.58
CA HIS A 122 17.00 -9.60 -12.56
C HIS A 122 17.37 -8.42 -13.47
N PRO A 123 17.27 -8.55 -14.83
CA PRO A 123 17.80 -7.56 -15.75
C PRO A 123 17.12 -6.18 -15.68
N ILE A 124 15.89 -6.12 -15.18
CA ILE A 124 15.14 -4.85 -15.01
C ILE A 124 15.09 -4.45 -13.52
N ALA A 125 14.70 -5.35 -12.64
CA ALA A 125 14.53 -5.02 -11.22
C ALA A 125 15.88 -4.69 -10.54
N GLY A 126 16.96 -5.40 -10.85
CA GLY A 126 18.28 -5.15 -10.27
C GLY A 126 18.76 -3.71 -10.49
N PRO A 127 18.78 -3.20 -11.71
CA PRO A 127 19.10 -1.80 -11.96
C PRO A 127 18.20 -0.80 -11.24
N LEU A 128 16.90 -1.08 -11.05
CA LEU A 128 15.99 -0.18 -10.34
C LEU A 128 16.42 0.05 -8.89
N PHE A 129 16.86 -0.99 -8.19
CA PHE A 129 17.26 -0.95 -6.78
C PHE A 129 18.78 -0.81 -6.55
N THR A 130 19.50 -0.22 -7.50
CA THR A 130 20.95 -0.01 -7.35
C THR A 130 21.21 0.92 -6.15
N PRO A 131 21.98 0.48 -5.13
CA PRO A 131 22.30 1.31 -3.98
C PRO A 131 22.93 2.66 -4.37
N GLY A 132 22.53 3.73 -3.70
CA GLY A 132 22.99 5.09 -3.97
C GLY A 132 22.42 5.75 -5.23
N GLN A 133 21.55 5.08 -5.98
CA GLN A 133 20.87 5.66 -7.16
C GLN A 133 19.40 5.99 -6.94
N GLY A 134 18.94 5.90 -5.72
CA GLY A 134 17.59 6.24 -5.31
C GLY A 134 17.51 6.43 -3.81
N LEU A 135 16.33 6.82 -3.33
CA LEU A 135 16.02 7.08 -1.93
C LEU A 135 14.92 6.12 -1.49
N ALA A 136 15.18 5.38 -0.42
CA ALA A 136 14.18 4.49 0.18
C ALA A 136 13.28 5.29 1.13
N GLU A 137 12.01 4.85 1.26
CA GLU A 137 11.07 5.25 2.31
C GLU A 137 10.93 6.78 2.49
N GLN A 138 11.06 7.56 1.40
CA GLN A 138 10.88 9.01 1.43
C GLN A 138 9.43 9.36 1.76
N SER A 139 9.22 10.13 2.83
CA SER A 139 7.87 10.60 3.21
C SER A 139 7.57 11.92 2.54
N ILE A 140 6.53 11.94 1.71
CA ILE A 140 6.11 13.11 0.93
C ILE A 140 4.71 13.48 1.39
N TYR A 141 4.52 14.77 1.71
CA TYR A 141 3.26 15.36 2.13
C TYR A 141 2.89 16.51 1.20
N TRP A 142 1.62 16.62 0.84
CA TRP A 142 1.09 17.75 0.08
C TRP A 142 -0.38 17.99 0.44
N THR A 143 -0.90 19.12 0.02
CA THR A 143 -2.32 19.44 0.15
C THR A 143 -2.97 19.30 -1.22
N ASP A 144 -4.02 18.48 -1.30
CA ASP A 144 -4.82 18.39 -2.53
C ASP A 144 -5.52 19.73 -2.82
N PRO A 145 -5.22 20.37 -3.96
CA PRO A 145 -5.73 21.73 -4.22
C PRO A 145 -7.24 21.80 -4.43
N ALA A 146 -7.88 20.69 -4.79
CA ALA A 146 -9.33 20.66 -5.04
C ALA A 146 -10.15 20.52 -3.75
N THR A 147 -9.62 19.83 -2.73
CA THR A 147 -10.35 19.51 -1.50
C THR A 147 -9.75 20.13 -0.23
N GLY A 148 -8.51 20.61 -0.30
CA GLY A 148 -7.77 21.07 0.88
C GLY A 148 -7.31 19.94 1.81
N VAL A 149 -7.48 18.68 1.42
CA VAL A 149 -7.07 17.52 2.21
C VAL A 149 -5.56 17.39 2.20
N ARG A 150 -4.96 17.26 3.38
CA ARG A 150 -3.54 16.92 3.50
C ARG A 150 -3.33 15.43 3.16
N CYS A 151 -2.47 15.18 2.20
CA CYS A 151 -2.16 13.87 1.65
C CYS A 151 -0.74 13.46 2.00
N ARG A 152 -0.47 12.14 2.03
CA ARG A 152 0.89 11.61 2.18
C ARG A 152 1.10 10.35 1.37
N VAL A 153 2.34 10.19 0.87
CA VAL A 153 2.85 8.95 0.28
C VAL A 153 4.24 8.64 0.83
N ARG A 154 4.60 7.37 0.76
CA ARG A 154 5.95 6.89 1.06
C ARG A 154 6.31 5.84 0.02
N PRO A 155 6.98 6.23 -1.07
CA PRO A 155 7.56 5.29 -2.02
C PRO A 155 8.53 4.32 -1.33
N ASP A 156 8.44 3.04 -1.64
CA ASP A 156 9.44 2.06 -1.19
C ASP A 156 10.82 2.48 -1.70
N TRP A 157 10.87 2.92 -2.97
CA TRP A 157 12.09 3.43 -3.59
C TRP A 157 11.78 4.51 -4.62
N LEU A 158 12.49 5.64 -4.54
CA LEU A 158 12.38 6.75 -5.49
C LEU A 158 13.69 6.92 -6.23
N ARG A 159 13.70 6.69 -7.54
CA ARG A 159 14.88 6.82 -8.40
C ARG A 159 14.63 7.87 -9.51
N GLY A 160 15.05 9.10 -9.24
CA GLY A 160 14.69 10.22 -10.13
C GLY A 160 13.16 10.31 -10.25
N PRO A 161 12.59 10.34 -11.48
CA PRO A 161 11.13 10.41 -11.66
C PRO A 161 10.42 9.05 -11.52
N ILE A 162 11.14 7.98 -11.17
CA ILE A 162 10.59 6.63 -11.12
C ILE A 162 10.28 6.27 -9.66
N VAL A 163 9.00 6.10 -9.36
CA VAL A 163 8.52 5.48 -8.12
C VAL A 163 8.55 3.97 -8.31
N VAL A 164 9.25 3.26 -7.47
CA VAL A 164 9.29 1.80 -7.49
C VAL A 164 8.63 1.26 -6.21
N ASP A 165 7.70 0.34 -6.39
CA ASP A 165 6.96 -0.30 -5.30
C ASP A 165 7.20 -1.81 -5.35
N TYR A 166 7.79 -2.34 -4.29
CA TYR A 166 8.17 -3.75 -4.19
C TYR A 166 7.11 -4.56 -3.45
N LYS A 167 6.54 -5.54 -4.13
CA LYS A 167 5.45 -6.38 -3.60
C LYS A 167 5.86 -7.85 -3.53
N THR A 168 5.91 -8.40 -2.33
CA THR A 168 6.00 -9.85 -2.16
C THR A 168 4.62 -10.49 -2.31
N ILE A 169 4.52 -11.51 -3.14
CA ILE A 169 3.27 -12.20 -3.50
C ILE A 169 3.48 -13.72 -3.50
N LYS A 170 2.42 -14.49 -3.38
CA LYS A 170 2.53 -15.96 -3.43
C LYS A 170 2.93 -16.45 -4.82
N ASP A 171 2.36 -15.84 -5.85
CA ASP A 171 2.61 -16.20 -7.26
C ASP A 171 2.70 -14.91 -8.08
N ALA A 172 3.82 -14.71 -8.76
CA ALA A 172 4.11 -13.54 -9.60
C ALA A 172 3.76 -13.76 -11.08
N ALA A 173 2.96 -14.77 -11.43
CA ALA A 173 2.47 -14.96 -12.80
C ALA A 173 1.65 -13.73 -13.26
N PRO A 174 1.73 -13.33 -14.55
CA PRO A 174 1.08 -12.13 -15.05
C PRO A 174 -0.41 -12.03 -14.72
N ASP A 175 -1.15 -13.14 -14.86
CA ASP A 175 -2.59 -13.19 -14.57
C ASP A 175 -2.89 -13.02 -13.07
N THR A 176 -2.04 -13.55 -12.20
CA THR A 176 -2.15 -13.37 -10.74
C THR A 176 -1.85 -11.94 -10.35
N VAL A 177 -0.82 -11.34 -10.96
CA VAL A 177 -0.48 -9.93 -10.78
C VAL A 177 -1.63 -9.03 -11.23
N SER A 178 -2.20 -9.27 -12.41
CA SER A 178 -3.35 -8.50 -12.91
C SER A 178 -4.55 -8.54 -11.96
N ARG A 179 -4.87 -9.73 -11.43
CA ARG A 179 -5.92 -9.88 -10.41
C ARG A 179 -5.58 -9.12 -9.12
N ALA A 180 -4.33 -9.21 -8.65
CA ALA A 180 -3.89 -8.49 -7.45
C ALA A 180 -4.00 -6.97 -7.62
N ILE A 181 -3.66 -6.44 -8.81
CA ILE A 181 -3.82 -5.01 -9.14
C ILE A 181 -5.28 -4.57 -8.97
N LYS A 182 -6.22 -5.34 -9.53
CA LYS A 182 -7.66 -5.09 -9.40
C LYS A 182 -8.13 -5.22 -7.94
N ASP A 183 -7.87 -6.37 -7.31
CA ASP A 183 -8.45 -6.73 -6.01
C ASP A 183 -7.92 -5.85 -4.87
N ARG A 184 -6.69 -5.33 -5.01
CA ARG A 184 -6.05 -4.43 -4.04
C ARG A 184 -6.10 -2.97 -4.44
N SER A 185 -6.77 -2.65 -5.56
CA SER A 185 -6.87 -1.29 -6.11
C SER A 185 -5.51 -0.60 -6.25
N TYR A 186 -4.50 -1.31 -6.76
CA TYR A 186 -3.15 -0.76 -6.94
C TYR A 186 -3.09 0.37 -7.98
N HIS A 187 -4.06 0.45 -8.90
CA HIS A 187 -4.23 1.59 -9.79
C HIS A 187 -4.50 2.92 -9.05
N GLN A 188 -5.16 2.87 -7.88
CA GLN A 188 -5.27 4.05 -7.01
C GLN A 188 -3.94 4.40 -6.34
N GLN A 189 -3.14 3.40 -5.97
CA GLN A 189 -1.81 3.62 -5.40
C GLN A 189 -0.89 4.27 -6.44
N ASP A 190 -0.82 3.71 -7.67
CA ASP A 190 -0.04 4.24 -8.79
C ASP A 190 -0.32 5.74 -8.99
N ALA A 191 -1.58 6.11 -9.25
CA ALA A 191 -1.98 7.49 -9.49
C ALA A 191 -1.64 8.41 -8.30
N PHE A 192 -1.96 8.00 -7.07
CA PHE A 192 -1.78 8.83 -5.89
C PHE A 192 -0.31 9.10 -5.55
N TYR A 193 0.56 8.12 -5.81
CA TYR A 193 1.99 8.28 -5.60
C TYR A 193 2.62 9.18 -6.66
N ILE A 194 2.20 9.06 -7.92
CA ILE A 194 2.59 9.98 -8.99
C ILE A 194 2.19 11.41 -8.61
N ASP A 195 0.92 11.63 -8.25
CA ASP A 195 0.41 12.95 -7.89
C ASP A 195 1.21 13.56 -6.72
N GLY A 196 1.59 12.76 -5.71
CA GLY A 196 2.42 13.22 -4.58
C GLY A 196 3.85 13.59 -4.97
N VAL A 197 4.50 12.77 -5.80
CA VAL A 197 5.87 13.01 -6.27
C VAL A 197 5.93 14.25 -7.18
N GLU A 198 4.93 14.42 -8.05
CA GLU A 198 4.80 15.59 -8.94
C GLU A 198 4.48 16.86 -8.14
N ALA A 199 3.56 16.79 -7.16
CA ALA A 199 3.24 17.90 -6.28
C ALA A 199 4.47 18.39 -5.49
N ALA A 200 5.36 17.46 -5.10
CA ALA A 200 6.63 17.79 -4.43
C ALA A 200 7.72 18.33 -5.36
N GLY A 201 7.46 18.43 -6.67
CA GLY A 201 8.43 18.90 -7.67
C GLY A 201 9.58 17.94 -7.94
N LEU A 202 9.46 16.67 -7.53
CA LEU A 202 10.50 15.65 -7.71
C LEU A 202 10.53 15.04 -9.12
N ALA A 203 9.49 15.28 -9.90
CA ALA A 203 9.36 14.81 -11.28
C ALA A 203 8.69 15.89 -12.17
N PRO A 204 9.39 17.00 -12.50
CA PRO A 204 8.80 18.10 -13.23
C PRO A 204 8.34 17.75 -14.66
N ASP A 205 8.93 16.72 -15.25
CA ASP A 205 8.58 16.22 -16.59
C ASP A 205 7.61 15.02 -16.55
N GLY A 206 7.04 14.75 -15.38
CA GLY A 206 6.13 13.62 -15.12
C GLY A 206 6.81 12.45 -14.42
N ALA A 207 6.09 11.84 -13.50
CA ALA A 207 6.53 10.66 -12.77
C ALA A 207 6.06 9.36 -13.44
N ARG A 208 6.80 8.27 -13.20
CA ARG A 208 6.44 6.91 -13.60
C ARG A 208 6.32 6.05 -12.35
N PHE A 209 5.38 5.12 -12.36
CA PHE A 209 5.22 4.16 -11.26
C PHE A 209 5.48 2.74 -11.76
N VAL A 210 6.39 2.04 -11.11
CA VAL A 210 6.81 0.69 -11.47
C VAL A 210 6.54 -0.25 -10.29
N PHE A 211 5.71 -1.25 -10.52
CA PHE A 211 5.54 -2.37 -9.59
C PHE A 211 6.58 -3.45 -9.85
N VAL A 212 7.20 -3.93 -8.79
CA VAL A 212 8.08 -5.11 -8.80
C VAL A 212 7.45 -6.18 -7.93
N PHE A 213 6.75 -7.12 -8.54
CA PHE A 213 6.15 -8.26 -7.86
C PHE A 213 7.14 -9.41 -7.79
N GLN A 214 7.36 -9.97 -6.61
CA GLN A 214 8.21 -11.13 -6.42
C GLN A 214 7.49 -12.26 -5.70
N SER A 215 7.58 -13.47 -6.28
CA SER A 215 7.09 -14.69 -5.63
C SER A 215 7.90 -15.02 -4.39
N LYS A 216 7.20 -15.38 -3.29
CA LYS A 216 7.82 -15.95 -2.08
C LYS A 216 8.16 -17.44 -2.21
N ILE A 217 7.85 -18.05 -3.36
CA ILE A 217 8.11 -19.46 -3.64
C ILE A 217 9.28 -19.55 -4.63
N ALA A 218 10.26 -20.41 -4.32
CA ALA A 218 11.39 -20.66 -5.21
C ALA A 218 10.90 -21.06 -6.63
N PRO A 219 11.55 -20.58 -7.69
CA PRO A 219 12.83 -19.86 -7.73
C PRO A 219 12.71 -18.33 -7.57
N TYR A 220 11.68 -17.81 -6.86
CA TYR A 220 11.45 -16.40 -6.52
C TYR A 220 11.27 -15.51 -7.75
N LEU A 221 10.42 -15.97 -8.66
CA LEU A 221 10.14 -15.30 -9.94
C LEU A 221 9.67 -13.86 -9.73
N ILE A 222 10.08 -13.00 -10.66
CA ILE A 222 9.85 -11.56 -10.60
C ILE A 222 9.07 -11.12 -11.82
N THR A 223 8.06 -10.28 -11.60
CA THR A 223 7.28 -9.62 -12.65
C THR A 223 7.31 -8.11 -12.41
N VAL A 224 7.90 -7.38 -13.34
CA VAL A 224 7.97 -5.92 -13.34
C VAL A 224 6.90 -5.37 -14.25
N ARG A 225 6.07 -4.44 -13.77
CA ARG A 225 4.94 -3.86 -14.53
C ARG A 225 4.78 -2.37 -14.25
N GLU A 226 4.39 -1.64 -15.27
CA GLU A 226 3.71 -0.36 -15.20
C GLU A 226 2.24 -0.57 -15.55
N LEU A 227 1.37 0.28 -15.07
CA LEU A 227 -0.04 0.25 -15.46
C LEU A 227 -0.25 1.01 -16.77
N THR A 228 -1.35 0.68 -17.44
CA THR A 228 -1.81 1.47 -18.58
C THR A 228 -2.27 2.86 -18.14
N ASP A 229 -2.21 3.84 -19.02
CA ASP A 229 -2.72 5.18 -18.74
C ASP A 229 -4.20 5.15 -18.37
N GLN A 230 -4.99 4.30 -19.03
CA GLN A 230 -6.40 4.11 -18.73
C GLN A 230 -6.63 3.61 -17.29
N ASP A 231 -5.86 2.63 -16.81
CA ASP A 231 -5.99 2.13 -15.43
C ASP A 231 -5.57 3.18 -14.42
N ARG A 232 -4.52 3.95 -14.73
CA ARG A 232 -4.07 5.08 -13.92
C ARG A 232 -5.12 6.18 -13.83
N ASP A 233 -5.77 6.54 -14.94
CA ASP A 233 -6.85 7.54 -14.98
C ASP A 233 -8.06 7.09 -14.15
N ILE A 234 -8.42 5.81 -14.21
CA ILE A 234 -9.44 5.22 -13.33
C ILE A 234 -9.00 5.33 -11.87
N GLY A 235 -7.75 5.04 -11.57
CA GLY A 235 -7.17 5.19 -10.23
C GLY A 235 -7.28 6.61 -9.71
N ARG A 236 -6.90 7.60 -10.53
CA ARG A 236 -6.98 9.03 -10.20
C ARG A 236 -8.43 9.47 -9.94
N ALA A 237 -9.36 9.12 -10.83
CA ALA A 237 -10.77 9.44 -10.64
C ALA A 237 -11.37 8.82 -9.35
N ARG A 238 -10.93 7.63 -8.96
CA ARG A 238 -11.28 7.01 -7.68
C ARG A 238 -10.69 7.78 -6.49
N ASN A 239 -9.43 8.20 -6.58
CA ASN A 239 -8.77 9.01 -5.54
C ASN A 239 -9.48 10.36 -5.36
N ASP A 240 -9.81 11.05 -6.44
CA ASP A 240 -10.57 12.32 -6.41
C ASP A 240 -11.94 12.16 -5.73
N ARG A 241 -12.62 11.06 -6.01
CA ARG A 241 -13.89 10.75 -5.32
C ARG A 241 -13.67 10.52 -3.84
N ALA A 242 -12.65 9.73 -3.47
CA ALA A 242 -12.34 9.42 -2.07
C ALA A 242 -11.92 10.67 -1.29
N LEU A 243 -11.14 11.56 -1.90
CA LEU A 243 -10.74 12.85 -1.29
C LEU A 243 -11.94 13.75 -1.00
N ARG A 244 -12.90 13.86 -1.94
CA ARG A 244 -14.14 14.60 -1.70
C ARG A 244 -14.96 14.00 -0.57
N ILE A 245 -15.13 12.67 -0.53
CA ILE A 245 -15.83 11.98 0.57
C ILE A 245 -15.11 12.24 1.90
N TYR A 246 -13.78 12.14 1.93
CA TYR A 246 -13.01 12.38 3.14
C TYR A 246 -13.17 13.82 3.64
N ALA A 247 -13.05 14.81 2.75
CA ALA A 247 -13.21 16.22 3.08
C ALA A 247 -14.61 16.51 3.66
N GLU A 248 -15.65 15.94 3.05
CA GLU A 248 -17.02 16.07 3.54
C GLU A 248 -17.19 15.42 4.92
N CYS A 249 -16.68 14.21 5.12
CA CYS A 249 -16.74 13.52 6.41
C CYS A 249 -16.00 14.28 7.51
N GLU A 250 -14.80 14.80 7.23
CA GLU A 250 -14.04 15.62 8.19
C GLU A 250 -14.76 16.93 8.53
N SER A 251 -15.34 17.61 7.54
CA SER A 251 -16.01 18.89 7.75
C SER A 251 -17.35 18.77 8.49
N THR A 252 -18.08 17.68 8.27
CA THR A 252 -19.41 17.44 8.86
C THR A 252 -19.37 16.61 10.13
N GLY A 253 -18.32 15.83 10.34
CA GLY A 253 -18.23 14.81 11.38
C GLY A 253 -19.09 13.57 11.12
N ILE A 254 -19.76 13.49 9.95
CA ILE A 254 -20.65 12.39 9.58
C ILE A 254 -19.88 11.39 8.70
N TRP A 255 -19.80 10.16 9.14
CA TRP A 255 -19.07 9.06 8.47
C TRP A 255 -20.07 7.97 8.09
N PRO A 256 -20.67 8.02 6.88
CA PRO A 256 -21.71 7.07 6.49
C PRO A 256 -21.16 5.65 6.28
N ASP A 257 -22.03 4.68 6.53
CA ASP A 257 -21.80 3.29 6.17
C ASP A 257 -22.11 3.01 4.69
N TRP A 258 -22.20 1.72 4.31
CA TRP A 258 -22.48 1.31 2.92
C TRP A 258 -23.83 1.77 2.39
N THR A 259 -24.82 1.96 3.26
CA THR A 259 -26.18 2.33 2.88
C THR A 259 -26.44 3.83 2.96
N GLY A 260 -25.58 4.55 3.71
CA GLY A 260 -25.79 5.97 4.01
C GLY A 260 -27.05 6.20 4.88
N PRO A 261 -27.48 7.43 5.04
CA PRO A 261 -28.72 7.74 5.76
C PRO A 261 -29.92 7.22 4.93
N VAL A 262 -30.56 6.17 5.43
CA VAL A 262 -31.74 5.57 4.79
C VAL A 262 -33.00 5.86 5.62
N THR A 263 -34.05 6.29 4.96
CA THR A 263 -35.38 6.49 5.56
C THR A 263 -36.32 5.30 5.31
N GLU A 264 -35.95 4.44 4.36
CA GLU A 264 -36.70 3.25 3.96
C GLU A 264 -35.75 2.05 3.88
N ILE A 265 -36.28 0.83 4.01
CA ILE A 265 -35.50 -0.41 3.89
C ILE A 265 -35.19 -0.64 2.40
N PRO A 266 -33.92 -0.51 1.94
CA PRO A 266 -33.61 -0.74 0.54
C PRO A 266 -33.66 -2.23 0.20
N GLN A 267 -34.08 -2.53 -1.02
CA GLN A 267 -34.03 -3.90 -1.53
C GLN A 267 -32.59 -4.25 -1.97
N ILE A 268 -32.20 -5.49 -1.77
CA ILE A 268 -30.96 -6.05 -2.28
C ILE A 268 -31.26 -7.29 -3.11
N GLY A 269 -30.65 -7.40 -4.27
CA GLY A 269 -30.75 -8.57 -5.14
C GLY A 269 -29.48 -9.43 -5.07
N MET A 270 -29.60 -10.67 -5.54
CA MET A 270 -28.44 -11.51 -5.85
C MET A 270 -27.61 -10.87 -6.99
N PRO A 271 -26.35 -11.28 -7.17
CA PRO A 271 -25.59 -10.86 -8.34
C PRO A 271 -26.37 -11.14 -9.63
N SER A 272 -26.37 -10.17 -10.56
CA SER A 272 -27.21 -10.21 -11.77
C SER A 272 -27.02 -11.50 -12.60
N TRP A 273 -25.79 -12.00 -12.72
CA TRP A 273 -25.48 -13.23 -13.44
C TRP A 273 -26.13 -14.46 -12.79
N ASP A 274 -26.24 -14.49 -11.45
CA ASP A 274 -26.84 -15.60 -10.72
C ASP A 274 -28.37 -15.49 -10.71
N THR A 275 -28.89 -14.26 -10.63
CA THR A 275 -30.33 -14.00 -10.79
C THR A 275 -30.83 -14.50 -12.16
N LEU A 276 -30.11 -14.17 -13.24
CA LEU A 276 -30.47 -14.61 -14.59
C LEU A 276 -30.44 -16.13 -14.73
N ARG A 277 -29.37 -16.76 -14.25
CA ARG A 277 -29.22 -18.24 -14.27
C ARG A 277 -30.38 -18.93 -13.52
N GLN A 278 -30.67 -18.46 -12.30
CA GLN A 278 -31.74 -19.07 -11.51
C GLN A 278 -33.14 -18.77 -12.06
N ALA A 279 -33.35 -17.59 -12.66
CA ALA A 279 -34.61 -17.29 -13.31
C ALA A 279 -34.88 -18.20 -14.52
N GLU A 280 -33.87 -18.51 -15.33
CA GLU A 280 -33.97 -19.48 -16.41
C GLU A 280 -34.27 -20.89 -15.90
N GLU A 281 -33.67 -21.29 -14.77
CA GLU A 281 -33.81 -22.64 -14.21
C GLU A 281 -35.13 -22.85 -13.48
N TYR A 282 -35.67 -21.86 -12.79
CA TYR A 282 -36.78 -22.02 -11.84
C TYR A 282 -38.03 -21.20 -12.16
N LEU A 283 -38.00 -20.21 -13.05
CA LEU A 283 -39.15 -19.35 -13.36
C LEU A 283 -39.72 -19.57 -14.77
N THR A 284 -39.09 -20.43 -15.58
CA THR A 284 -39.62 -20.89 -16.89
C THR A 284 -40.25 -22.26 -16.72
#